data_402295f95e33a13b72a4b9b695dc2181
#
_entry.id   402295f95e33a13b72a4b9b695dc2181
#
_cell.length_a   1.000
_cell.length_b   1.000
_cell.length_c   1.000
_cell.angle_alpha   90.00
_cell.angle_beta   90.00
_cell.angle_gamma   90.00
#
_symmetry.space_group_name_H-M   'P 1'
#
loop_
_entity.id
_entity.type
_entity.pdbx_description
1 polymer ?
#
loop_
_entity_poly.entity_id
_entity_poly.type
_entity_poly.pdbx_seq_one_letter_code
_entity_poly.pdbx_strand_id
1 'polypeptide(L)'
;MTDVDTGARAERPPAFPLVSGRRKGYHRAAVDTFLESARGSFEDGRDDFSAQDVRMASFPLVHGGYEVEDVDAALGRVEDAFAARARERAVREVGVDAWVARAREDAQVILDHLGRPARHRFAHTGLLTFGYRIDEVDHVADRVAAYLRDGDELTVEQVRTAAFRMQRGGYREEQVDALLDATVEVMLAVR
;
A
#
# COMPACT_ATOMS: atom_id res chain seq x y z
N MET A 1 -9.67 -52.40 21.26
CA MET A 1 -10.15 -51.19 21.95
C MET A 1 -9.02 -50.19 21.90
N THR A 2 -8.96 -49.45 20.83
CA THR A 2 -7.87 -48.51 20.49
C THR A 2 -8.44 -47.12 20.67
N ASP A 3 -8.00 -46.44 21.73
CA ASP A 3 -8.27 -45.04 21.96
C ASP A 3 -7.58 -44.21 20.87
N VAL A 4 -8.38 -43.54 20.06
CA VAL A 4 -7.91 -42.52 19.16
C VAL A 4 -7.78 -41.22 19.97
N ASP A 5 -6.59 -40.95 20.43
CA ASP A 5 -6.23 -39.68 21.04
C ASP A 5 -6.43 -38.56 19.97
N THR A 6 -7.60 -37.92 20.06
CA THR A 6 -7.86 -36.70 19.28
C THR A 6 -7.13 -35.54 19.97
N GLY A 7 -5.84 -35.40 19.66
CA GLY A 7 -5.04 -34.29 20.12
C GLY A 7 -5.70 -32.97 19.69
N ALA A 8 -6.39 -32.32 20.62
CA ALA A 8 -6.86 -30.97 20.49
C ALA A 8 -5.66 -30.07 20.18
N ARG A 9 -5.52 -29.68 18.90
CA ARG A 9 -4.55 -28.71 18.46
C ARG A 9 -4.87 -27.40 19.20
N ALA A 10 -4.07 -27.09 20.20
CA ALA A 10 -4.24 -25.86 20.96
C ALA A 10 -4.35 -24.69 19.95
N GLU A 11 -5.53 -24.09 19.88
CA GLU A 11 -5.75 -22.94 19.01
C GLU A 11 -4.80 -21.83 19.44
N ARG A 12 -3.87 -21.48 18.55
CA ARG A 12 -2.99 -20.33 18.76
C ARG A 12 -3.88 -19.10 18.95
N PRO A 13 -3.62 -18.26 19.96
CA PRO A 13 -4.39 -17.03 20.13
C PRO A 13 -4.37 -16.21 18.83
N PRO A 14 -5.47 -15.52 18.51
CA PRO A 14 -5.55 -14.72 17.28
C PRO A 14 -4.44 -13.65 17.25
N ALA A 15 -3.83 -13.47 16.09
CA ALA A 15 -2.73 -12.52 15.90
C ALA A 15 -3.19 -11.06 16.02
N PHE A 16 -4.47 -10.79 15.72
CA PHE A 16 -5.08 -9.47 15.78
C PHE A 16 -6.42 -9.51 16.54
N PRO A 17 -6.92 -8.36 17.03
CA PRO A 17 -8.26 -8.25 17.59
C PRO A 17 -9.33 -8.73 16.60
N LEU A 18 -10.41 -9.28 17.13
CA LEU A 18 -11.53 -9.76 16.33
C LEU A 18 -12.66 -8.73 16.32
N VAL A 19 -13.27 -8.51 15.15
CA VAL A 19 -14.48 -7.71 15.05
C VAL A 19 -15.62 -8.36 15.82
N SER A 20 -16.45 -7.54 16.46
CA SER A 20 -17.59 -7.98 17.25
C SER A 20 -18.93 -7.64 16.58
N GLY A 21 -19.98 -8.35 16.98
CA GLY A 21 -21.35 -8.07 16.55
C GLY A 21 -21.58 -8.34 15.06
N ARG A 22 -22.18 -7.37 14.36
CA ARG A 22 -22.53 -7.47 12.93
C ARG A 22 -21.43 -6.93 12.00
N ARG A 23 -20.33 -6.45 12.56
CA ARG A 23 -19.20 -5.96 11.76
C ARG A 23 -18.50 -7.12 11.05
N LYS A 24 -17.94 -6.83 9.89
CA LYS A 24 -17.10 -7.76 9.15
C LYS A 24 -15.65 -7.30 9.25
N GLY A 25 -14.74 -8.25 9.37
CA GLY A 25 -13.30 -8.05 9.36
C GLY A 25 -12.65 -9.01 8.38
N TYR A 26 -11.34 -8.92 8.22
CA TYR A 26 -10.59 -9.78 7.31
C TYR A 26 -10.61 -11.25 7.76
N HIS A 27 -10.71 -12.14 6.78
CA HIS A 27 -10.71 -13.60 7.01
C HIS A 27 -9.39 -14.04 7.66
N ARG A 28 -9.47 -14.55 8.89
CA ARG A 28 -8.31 -14.86 9.75
C ARG A 28 -7.26 -15.74 9.07
N ALA A 29 -7.67 -16.90 8.58
CA ALA A 29 -6.72 -17.83 7.96
C ALA A 29 -6.06 -17.27 6.70
N ALA A 30 -6.73 -16.40 5.93
CA ALA A 30 -6.14 -15.76 4.76
C ALA A 30 -5.04 -14.75 5.17
N VAL A 31 -5.32 -13.93 6.19
CA VAL A 31 -4.32 -12.98 6.73
C VAL A 31 -3.14 -13.74 7.34
N ASP A 32 -3.40 -14.75 8.19
CA ASP A 32 -2.34 -15.51 8.86
C ASP A 32 -1.42 -16.21 7.84
N THR A 33 -2.00 -16.87 6.82
CA THR A 33 -1.22 -17.53 5.76
C THR A 33 -0.37 -16.53 4.97
N PHE A 34 -0.94 -15.38 4.63
CA PHE A 34 -0.24 -14.35 3.90
C PHE A 34 0.94 -13.80 4.70
N LEU A 35 0.73 -13.43 5.95
CA LEU A 35 1.79 -12.89 6.83
C LEU A 35 2.87 -13.94 7.14
N GLU A 36 2.50 -15.22 7.28
CA GLU A 36 3.47 -16.29 7.46
C GLU A 36 4.32 -16.49 6.20
N SER A 37 3.75 -16.42 5.01
CA SER A 37 4.46 -16.46 3.73
C SER A 37 5.41 -15.27 3.57
N ALA A 38 4.94 -14.06 3.86
CA ALA A 38 5.75 -12.84 3.82
C ALA A 38 6.92 -12.95 4.79
N ARG A 39 6.66 -13.39 6.03
CA ARG A 39 7.70 -13.59 7.05
C ARG A 39 8.75 -14.60 6.60
N GLY A 40 8.34 -15.77 6.11
CA GLY A 40 9.27 -16.81 5.64
C GLY A 40 10.14 -16.31 4.48
N SER A 41 9.55 -15.60 3.50
CA SER A 41 10.32 -14.99 2.41
C SER A 41 11.31 -13.94 2.92
N PHE A 42 10.89 -13.13 3.91
CA PHE A 42 11.77 -12.12 4.50
C PHE A 42 12.93 -12.74 5.29
N GLU A 43 12.68 -13.72 6.17
CA GLU A 43 13.69 -14.37 7.00
C GLU A 43 14.68 -15.19 6.17
N ASP A 44 14.21 -15.90 5.14
CA ASP A 44 15.06 -16.70 4.24
C ASP A 44 15.82 -15.87 3.20
N GLY A 45 15.55 -14.58 3.11
CA GLY A 45 16.19 -13.70 2.14
C GLY A 45 15.79 -13.98 0.69
N ARG A 46 14.59 -14.60 0.46
CA ARG A 46 14.10 -14.92 -0.88
C ARG A 46 13.57 -13.68 -1.60
N ASP A 47 13.52 -13.77 -2.93
CA ASP A 47 13.00 -12.71 -3.82
C ASP A 47 11.61 -13.04 -4.40
N ASP A 48 10.92 -14.02 -3.80
CA ASP A 48 9.58 -14.46 -4.19
C ASP A 48 8.45 -13.62 -3.57
N PHE A 49 8.81 -12.56 -2.84
CA PHE A 49 7.87 -11.65 -2.18
C PHE A 49 8.43 -10.23 -2.14
N SER A 50 7.61 -9.25 -2.47
CA SER A 50 8.01 -7.83 -2.57
C SER A 50 7.08 -6.90 -1.77
N ALA A 51 7.47 -5.65 -1.61
CA ALA A 51 6.60 -4.60 -1.06
C ALA A 51 5.31 -4.44 -1.88
N GLN A 52 5.38 -4.61 -3.20
CA GLN A 52 4.21 -4.54 -4.08
C GLN A 52 3.22 -5.67 -3.81
N ASP A 53 3.69 -6.90 -3.54
CA ASP A 53 2.81 -8.03 -3.20
C ASP A 53 2.03 -7.75 -1.91
N VAL A 54 2.68 -7.09 -0.92
CA VAL A 54 2.01 -6.67 0.31
C VAL A 54 0.96 -5.60 0.03
N ARG A 55 1.27 -4.60 -0.78
CA ARG A 55 0.35 -3.51 -1.16
C ARG A 55 -0.88 -4.00 -1.90
N MET A 56 -0.71 -4.99 -2.77
CA MET A 56 -1.79 -5.58 -3.57
C MET A 56 -2.59 -6.65 -2.82
N ALA A 57 -2.22 -6.96 -1.57
CA ALA A 57 -2.90 -7.97 -0.78
C ALA A 57 -4.36 -7.56 -0.50
N SER A 58 -5.26 -8.49 -0.69
CA SER A 58 -6.69 -8.31 -0.40
C SER A 58 -7.25 -9.56 0.27
N PHE A 59 -8.14 -9.35 1.22
CA PHE A 59 -8.70 -10.44 2.01
C PHE A 59 -10.23 -10.39 2.02
N PRO A 60 -10.90 -11.55 1.97
CA PRO A 60 -12.36 -11.62 2.11
C PRO A 60 -12.82 -11.05 3.46
N LEU A 61 -13.92 -10.31 3.46
CA LEU A 61 -14.55 -9.79 4.66
C LEU A 61 -15.57 -10.77 5.23
N VAL A 62 -15.37 -11.21 6.47
CA VAL A 62 -16.20 -12.21 7.16
C VAL A 62 -16.63 -11.72 8.55
N HIS A 63 -17.73 -12.28 9.10
CA HIS A 63 -18.10 -12.05 10.50
C HIS A 63 -17.09 -12.73 11.43
N GLY A 64 -16.71 -12.07 12.53
CA GLY A 64 -15.71 -12.58 13.46
C GLY A 64 -14.28 -12.65 12.88
N GLY A 65 -14.03 -11.92 11.80
CA GLY A 65 -12.70 -11.73 11.23
C GLY A 65 -11.82 -10.81 12.08
N TYR A 66 -10.60 -10.56 11.62
CA TYR A 66 -9.68 -9.57 12.21
C TYR A 66 -10.15 -8.14 11.97
N GLU A 67 -9.89 -7.25 12.93
CA GLU A 67 -10.09 -5.80 12.72
C GLU A 67 -9.24 -5.32 11.54
N VAL A 68 -9.90 -4.63 10.60
CA VAL A 68 -9.29 -4.19 9.33
C VAL A 68 -8.12 -3.25 9.60
N GLU A 69 -8.32 -2.25 10.44
CA GLU A 69 -7.32 -1.23 10.77
C GLU A 69 -6.03 -1.83 11.36
N ASP A 70 -6.14 -2.85 12.23
CA ASP A 70 -4.98 -3.49 12.85
C ASP A 70 -4.18 -4.33 11.83
N VAL A 71 -4.88 -5.02 10.93
CA VAL A 71 -4.23 -5.78 9.85
C VAL A 71 -3.57 -4.85 8.85
N ASP A 72 -4.25 -3.79 8.41
CA ASP A 72 -3.71 -2.81 7.45
C ASP A 72 -2.47 -2.11 8.01
N ALA A 73 -2.49 -1.75 9.31
CA ALA A 73 -1.31 -1.20 9.97
C ALA A 73 -0.15 -2.20 10.05
N ALA A 74 -0.43 -3.50 10.20
CA ALA A 74 0.60 -4.53 10.17
C ALA A 74 1.16 -4.74 8.76
N LEU A 75 0.29 -4.77 7.74
CA LEU A 75 0.70 -4.84 6.33
C LEU A 75 1.59 -3.65 5.95
N GLY A 76 1.25 -2.44 6.37
CA GLY A 76 2.09 -1.26 6.15
C GLY A 76 3.51 -1.43 6.70
N ARG A 77 3.66 -1.98 7.93
CA ARG A 77 4.99 -2.26 8.49
C ARG A 77 5.75 -3.35 7.72
N VAL A 78 5.06 -4.37 7.24
CA VAL A 78 5.65 -5.44 6.42
C VAL A 78 6.11 -4.86 5.08
N GLU A 79 5.29 -4.04 4.44
CA GLU A 79 5.66 -3.34 3.19
C GLU A 79 6.91 -2.48 3.37
N ASP A 80 6.97 -1.67 4.43
CA ASP A 80 8.13 -0.84 4.76
C ASP A 80 9.41 -1.68 4.91
N ALA A 81 9.32 -2.85 5.56
CA ALA A 81 10.45 -3.74 5.74
C ALA A 81 10.97 -4.32 4.41
N PHE A 82 10.07 -4.74 3.51
CA PHE A 82 10.45 -5.21 2.18
C PHE A 82 11.05 -4.10 1.32
N ALA A 83 10.49 -2.89 1.36
CA ALA A 83 11.02 -1.73 0.65
C ALA A 83 12.43 -1.35 1.16
N ALA A 84 12.64 -1.35 2.48
CA ALA A 84 13.96 -1.09 3.06
C ALA A 84 14.99 -2.13 2.61
N ARG A 85 14.63 -3.42 2.61
CA ARG A 85 15.50 -4.49 2.14
C ARG A 85 15.82 -4.39 0.64
N ALA A 86 14.83 -4.06 -0.18
CA ALA A 86 15.02 -3.85 -1.62
C ALA A 86 15.99 -2.69 -1.87
N ARG A 87 15.85 -1.58 -1.13
CA ARG A 87 16.76 -0.44 -1.17
C ARG A 87 18.20 -0.84 -0.80
N GLU A 88 18.38 -1.57 0.31
CA GLU A 88 19.72 -2.03 0.73
C GLU A 88 20.40 -2.91 -0.31
N ARG A 89 19.64 -3.75 -1.01
CA ARG A 89 20.16 -4.56 -2.12
C ARG A 89 20.56 -3.70 -3.30
N ALA A 90 19.67 -2.83 -3.76
CA ALA A 90 19.95 -1.95 -4.89
C ALA A 90 21.14 -1.02 -4.63
N VAL A 91 21.25 -0.48 -3.40
CA VAL A 91 22.43 0.30 -2.99
C VAL A 91 23.71 -0.53 -3.03
N ARG A 92 23.67 -1.80 -2.65
CA ARG A 92 24.84 -2.71 -2.74
C ARG A 92 25.23 -3.04 -4.17
N GLU A 93 24.25 -3.15 -5.09
CA GLU A 93 24.47 -3.52 -6.49
C GLU A 93 24.91 -2.36 -7.36
N VAL A 94 24.25 -1.21 -7.24
CA VAL A 94 24.47 -0.05 -8.15
C VAL A 94 25.19 1.12 -7.50
N GLY A 95 25.34 1.12 -6.20
CA GLY A 95 25.92 2.24 -5.43
C GLY A 95 24.89 3.30 -5.05
N VAL A 96 25.21 4.05 -3.98
CA VAL A 96 24.32 5.07 -3.39
C VAL A 96 23.98 6.16 -4.38
N ASP A 97 24.99 6.65 -5.14
CA ASP A 97 24.80 7.79 -6.06
C ASP A 97 23.83 7.44 -7.19
N ALA A 98 23.97 6.25 -7.77
CA ALA A 98 23.07 5.79 -8.83
C ALA A 98 21.65 5.52 -8.32
N TRP A 99 21.52 5.01 -7.10
CA TRP A 99 20.22 4.83 -6.45
C TRP A 99 19.49 6.16 -6.22
N VAL A 100 20.21 7.16 -5.66
CA VAL A 100 19.65 8.49 -5.42
C VAL A 100 19.31 9.19 -6.74
N ALA A 101 20.14 9.04 -7.78
CA ALA A 101 19.84 9.59 -9.10
C ALA A 101 18.52 9.03 -9.65
N ARG A 102 18.34 7.72 -9.58
CA ARG A 102 17.11 7.06 -10.05
C ARG A 102 15.87 7.53 -9.27
N ALA A 103 15.94 7.57 -7.94
CA ALA A 103 14.83 8.06 -7.13
C ALA A 103 14.47 9.53 -7.46
N ARG A 104 15.45 10.35 -7.81
CA ARG A 104 15.22 11.74 -8.28
C ARG A 104 14.56 11.77 -9.65
N GLU A 105 14.96 10.90 -10.57
CA GLU A 105 14.33 10.79 -11.90
C GLU A 105 12.86 10.38 -11.75
N ASP A 106 12.55 9.39 -10.93
CA ASP A 106 11.18 8.94 -10.66
C ASP A 106 10.35 10.07 -10.01
N ALA A 107 10.92 10.79 -9.03
CA ALA A 107 10.29 11.95 -8.42
C ALA A 107 10.01 13.06 -9.45
N GLN A 108 10.94 13.31 -10.40
CA GLN A 108 10.76 14.31 -11.44
C GLN A 108 9.63 13.93 -12.40
N VAL A 109 9.50 12.66 -12.77
CA VAL A 109 8.38 12.18 -13.61
C VAL A 109 7.03 12.45 -12.92
N ILE A 110 6.93 12.21 -11.62
CA ILE A 110 5.73 12.52 -10.83
C ILE A 110 5.48 14.03 -10.84
N LEU A 111 6.50 14.85 -10.55
CA LEU A 111 6.38 16.31 -10.52
C LEU A 111 5.94 16.88 -11.88
N ASP A 112 6.50 16.38 -12.98
CA ASP A 112 6.13 16.81 -14.33
C ASP A 112 4.65 16.48 -14.63
N HIS A 113 4.17 15.32 -14.18
CA HIS A 113 2.78 14.96 -14.30
C HIS A 113 1.88 15.88 -13.47
N LEU A 114 2.23 16.12 -12.20
CA LEU A 114 1.48 16.98 -11.28
C LEU A 114 1.56 18.46 -11.63
N GLY A 115 2.57 18.87 -12.40
CA GLY A 115 2.71 20.23 -12.94
C GLY A 115 1.65 20.61 -13.98
N ARG A 116 0.85 19.67 -14.47
CA ARG A 116 -0.29 19.97 -15.34
C ARG A 116 -1.31 20.85 -14.61
N PRO A 117 -2.07 21.68 -15.35
CA PRO A 117 -3.09 22.52 -14.75
C PRO A 117 -4.09 21.71 -13.92
N ALA A 118 -4.52 22.24 -12.78
CA ALA A 118 -5.59 21.66 -11.99
C ALA A 118 -6.79 21.32 -12.88
N ARG A 119 -7.50 20.27 -12.55
CA ARG A 119 -8.61 19.67 -13.31
C ARG A 119 -8.23 19.04 -14.66
N HIS A 120 -6.92 18.99 -15.01
CA HIS A 120 -6.40 18.39 -16.25
C HIS A 120 -5.20 17.47 -15.99
N ARG A 121 -4.94 17.14 -14.72
CA ARG A 121 -3.81 16.27 -14.34
C ARG A 121 -4.01 14.83 -14.82
N PHE A 122 -5.23 14.33 -14.74
CA PHE A 122 -5.58 12.99 -15.16
C PHE A 122 -6.69 13.01 -16.22
N ALA A 123 -6.84 11.91 -16.93
CA ALA A 123 -7.95 11.74 -17.85
C ALA A 123 -9.28 11.65 -17.10
N HIS A 124 -10.30 12.24 -17.68
CA HIS A 124 -11.65 12.18 -17.13
C HIS A 124 -12.36 10.89 -17.57
N THR A 125 -13.28 10.42 -16.73
CA THR A 125 -14.29 9.45 -17.15
C THR A 125 -15.34 10.11 -18.05
N GLY A 126 -16.18 9.30 -18.72
CA GLY A 126 -17.31 9.82 -19.49
C GLY A 126 -18.35 10.53 -18.59
N LEU A 127 -19.15 11.43 -19.16
CA LEU A 127 -20.16 12.22 -18.45
C LEU A 127 -21.17 11.38 -17.64
N LEU A 128 -21.39 10.13 -18.03
CA LEU A 128 -22.28 9.19 -17.34
C LEU A 128 -21.54 8.18 -16.47
N THR A 129 -20.21 8.18 -16.48
CA THR A 129 -19.36 7.26 -15.72
C THR A 129 -18.79 7.97 -14.50
N PHE A 130 -18.74 7.27 -13.38
CA PHE A 130 -18.14 7.78 -12.16
C PHE A 130 -16.62 7.61 -12.21
N GLY A 131 -15.92 8.50 -11.53
CA GLY A 131 -14.49 8.48 -11.25
C GLY A 131 -14.22 9.28 -10.00
N TYR A 132 -12.98 9.39 -9.59
CA TYR A 132 -12.60 10.14 -8.40
C TYR A 132 -12.90 11.64 -8.53
N ARG A 133 -13.33 12.23 -7.42
CA ARG A 133 -13.65 13.65 -7.34
C ARG A 133 -12.43 14.53 -7.59
N ILE A 134 -12.51 15.37 -8.61
CA ILE A 134 -11.39 16.12 -9.18
C ILE A 134 -10.72 17.02 -8.14
N ASP A 135 -11.50 17.80 -7.40
CA ASP A 135 -10.98 18.76 -6.41
C ASP A 135 -10.29 18.05 -5.22
N GLU A 136 -10.75 16.87 -4.84
CA GLU A 136 -10.11 16.07 -3.78
C GLU A 136 -8.79 15.46 -4.25
N VAL A 137 -8.76 14.92 -5.46
CA VAL A 137 -7.53 14.39 -6.07
C VAL A 137 -6.51 15.51 -6.30
N ASP A 138 -6.95 16.65 -6.85
CA ASP A 138 -6.05 17.79 -7.09
C ASP A 138 -5.45 18.32 -5.77
N HIS A 139 -6.22 18.31 -4.67
CA HIS A 139 -5.70 18.70 -3.36
C HIS A 139 -4.60 17.76 -2.86
N VAL A 140 -4.78 16.45 -2.98
CA VAL A 140 -3.74 15.47 -2.61
C VAL A 140 -2.53 15.60 -3.54
N ALA A 141 -2.76 15.78 -4.84
CA ALA A 141 -1.73 16.01 -5.85
C ALA A 141 -0.86 17.24 -5.53
N ASP A 142 -1.47 18.34 -5.08
CA ASP A 142 -0.74 19.55 -4.65
C ASP A 142 0.15 19.27 -3.43
N ARG A 143 -0.35 18.49 -2.46
CA ARG A 143 0.44 18.10 -1.29
C ARG A 143 1.63 17.21 -1.66
N VAL A 144 1.42 16.24 -2.56
CA VAL A 144 2.50 15.40 -3.09
C VAL A 144 3.55 16.26 -3.81
N ALA A 145 3.12 17.19 -4.64
CA ALA A 145 4.03 18.10 -5.36
C ALA A 145 4.83 18.99 -4.40
N ALA A 146 4.21 19.52 -3.34
CA ALA A 146 4.88 20.31 -2.32
C ALA A 146 5.90 19.46 -1.54
N TYR A 147 5.54 18.22 -1.15
CA TYR A 147 6.48 17.30 -0.51
C TYR A 147 7.71 17.03 -1.38
N LEU A 148 7.52 16.68 -2.66
CA LEU A 148 8.62 16.31 -3.56
C LEU A 148 9.50 17.50 -3.95
N ARG A 149 8.94 18.72 -4.01
CA ARG A 149 9.64 19.93 -4.44
C ARG A 149 10.27 20.69 -3.28
N ASP A 150 9.50 20.88 -2.23
CA ASP A 150 9.78 21.84 -1.16
C ASP A 150 10.13 21.13 0.16
N GLY A 151 9.90 19.81 0.25
CA GLY A 151 10.14 19.01 1.45
C GLY A 151 9.06 19.19 2.51
N ASP A 152 7.85 19.60 2.13
CA ASP A 152 6.72 19.76 3.03
C ASP A 152 6.35 18.44 3.71
N GLU A 153 5.72 18.51 4.87
CA GLU A 153 5.36 17.31 5.62
C GLU A 153 4.26 16.50 4.92
N LEU A 154 4.61 15.29 4.50
CA LEU A 154 3.70 14.27 3.99
C LEU A 154 4.21 12.89 4.40
N THR A 155 3.34 12.06 4.95
CA THR A 155 3.70 10.70 5.34
C THR A 155 3.24 9.68 4.30
N VAL A 156 3.96 8.56 4.20
CA VAL A 156 3.58 7.42 3.34
C VAL A 156 2.15 6.97 3.65
N GLU A 157 1.79 6.91 4.93
CA GLU A 157 0.46 6.51 5.38
C GLU A 157 -0.63 7.46 4.88
N GLN A 158 -0.38 8.76 4.87
CA GLN A 158 -1.33 9.74 4.33
C GLN A 158 -1.56 9.59 2.83
N VAL A 159 -0.56 9.14 2.09
CA VAL A 159 -0.70 8.85 0.65
C VAL A 159 -1.45 7.54 0.44
N ARG A 160 -1.11 6.48 1.19
CA ARG A 160 -1.75 5.16 1.09
C ARG A 160 -3.23 5.18 1.44
N THR A 161 -3.59 5.95 2.48
CA THR A 161 -4.98 6.02 2.97
C THR A 161 -5.81 7.10 2.31
N ALA A 162 -5.27 7.77 1.28
CA ALA A 162 -6.02 8.76 0.53
C ALA A 162 -7.25 8.12 -0.13
N ALA A 163 -8.43 8.61 0.25
CA ALA A 163 -9.70 8.13 -0.27
C ALA A 163 -10.47 9.28 -0.88
N PHE A 164 -11.11 9.03 -2.01
CA PHE A 164 -11.79 10.06 -2.79
C PHE A 164 -13.25 9.70 -2.99
N ARG A 165 -14.12 10.69 -2.87
CA ARG A 165 -15.52 10.53 -3.23
C ARG A 165 -15.65 10.37 -4.74
N MET A 166 -16.72 9.70 -5.17
CA MET A 166 -17.01 9.50 -6.57
C MET A 166 -17.82 10.65 -7.15
N GLN A 167 -17.50 11.07 -8.38
CA GLN A 167 -18.31 12.04 -9.15
C GLN A 167 -18.44 11.61 -10.61
N ARG A 168 -19.53 12.02 -11.27
CA ARG A 168 -19.67 11.82 -12.72
C ARG A 168 -18.67 12.69 -13.47
N GLY A 169 -18.01 12.12 -14.49
CA GLY A 169 -16.95 12.82 -15.23
C GLY A 169 -15.72 13.13 -14.37
N GLY A 170 -15.51 12.40 -13.27
CA GLY A 170 -14.35 12.50 -12.42
C GLY A 170 -13.07 12.02 -13.09
N TYR A 171 -11.96 12.02 -12.37
CA TYR A 171 -10.71 11.43 -12.84
C TYR A 171 -10.79 9.91 -12.89
N ARG A 172 -10.07 9.29 -13.83
CA ARG A 172 -9.95 7.83 -13.90
C ARG A 172 -9.16 7.31 -12.70
N GLU A 173 -9.77 6.40 -11.96
CA GLU A 173 -9.24 5.80 -10.74
C GLU A 173 -7.87 5.19 -10.98
N GLU A 174 -7.72 4.36 -12.03
CA GLU A 174 -6.48 3.65 -12.35
C GLU A 174 -5.27 4.58 -12.52
N GLN A 175 -5.50 5.80 -13.05
CA GLN A 175 -4.41 6.76 -13.25
C GLN A 175 -4.02 7.47 -11.96
N VAL A 176 -4.99 7.76 -11.11
CA VAL A 176 -4.77 8.39 -9.80
C VAL A 176 -4.05 7.40 -8.88
N ASP A 177 -4.55 6.17 -8.80
CA ASP A 177 -3.99 5.12 -7.96
C ASP A 177 -2.55 4.79 -8.38
N ALA A 178 -2.29 4.66 -9.69
CA ALA A 178 -0.94 4.42 -10.21
C ALA A 178 0.05 5.55 -9.83
N LEU A 179 -0.40 6.80 -9.80
CA LEU A 179 0.46 7.92 -9.38
C LEU A 179 0.70 7.91 -7.87
N LEU A 180 -0.32 7.61 -7.06
CA LEU A 180 -0.17 7.50 -5.61
C LEU A 180 0.77 6.35 -5.25
N ASP A 181 0.65 5.21 -5.93
CA ASP A 181 1.56 4.07 -5.77
C ASP A 181 3.00 4.44 -6.11
N ALA A 182 3.24 5.07 -7.26
CA ALA A 182 4.56 5.54 -7.63
C ALA A 182 5.12 6.56 -6.61
N THR A 183 4.26 7.43 -6.07
CA THR A 183 4.65 8.36 -5.00
C THR A 183 5.11 7.62 -3.75
N VAL A 184 4.38 6.60 -3.31
CA VAL A 184 4.76 5.76 -2.16
C VAL A 184 6.10 5.08 -2.40
N GLU A 185 6.34 4.54 -3.60
CA GLU A 185 7.62 3.92 -3.96
C GLU A 185 8.80 4.91 -3.85
N VAL A 186 8.65 6.11 -4.39
CA VAL A 186 9.68 7.17 -4.27
C VAL A 186 9.90 7.56 -2.81
N MET A 187 8.82 7.74 -2.04
CA MET A 187 8.93 8.09 -0.61
C MET A 187 9.65 7.00 0.20
N LEU A 188 9.41 5.73 -0.09
CA LEU A 188 10.09 4.60 0.55
C LEU A 188 11.53 4.45 0.08
N ALA A 189 11.85 4.83 -1.16
CA ALA A 189 13.20 4.77 -1.70
C ALA A 189 14.16 5.78 -1.04
N VAL A 190 13.68 6.94 -0.58
CA VAL A 190 14.51 8.02 -0.02
C VAL A 190 14.46 8.09 1.51
N ARG A 191 13.70 7.21 2.16
CA ARG A 191 13.54 7.13 3.62
C ARG A 191 14.62 6.23 4.25
#